data_e0070f3801a2f169629959c6f2d0cd80
#
_entry.id   e0070f3801a2f169629959c6f2d0cd80
#
_cell.length_a   1.000
_cell.length_b   1.000
_cell.length_c   1.000
_cell.angle_alpha   90.00
_cell.angle_beta   90.00
_cell.angle_gamma   90.00
#
_symmetry.space_group_name_H-M   'P 1'
#
loop_
_entity.id
_entity.type
_entity.pdbx_description
1 polymer ?
#
loop_
_entity_poly.entity_id
_entity_poly.type
_entity_poly.pdbx_seq_one_letter_code
_entity_poly.pdbx_strand_id
1 'polypeptide(L)'
;CFKREEREFQYAGVDYLLAIQDCLVPENLPKLKQYIQTKSWWDTVDGLDGVVGSIVQRYPECKPILLEWSVADDIWLRRVAIDHQLGFKSKTDTVLLEEIIKNNLNQKEFFINKAIGWSLRDFSKTNPDWVRAFISAHKDDLSSLSIREGSKYVGSFRLLYLGRLI
;
A
#
# COMPACT_ATOMS: atom_id res chain seq x y z
N CYS A 1 6.63 2.05 -24.14
CA CYS A 1 5.29 1.58 -23.74
C CYS A 1 4.44 2.73 -23.16
N PHE A 2 4.81 3.35 -22.03
CA PHE A 2 3.99 4.36 -21.31
C PHE A 2 3.63 5.64 -22.11
N LYS A 3 4.34 5.96 -23.18
CA LYS A 3 4.05 7.13 -24.04
C LYS A 3 3.04 6.82 -25.16
N ARG A 4 2.73 5.56 -25.42
CA ARG A 4 1.77 5.16 -26.45
C ARG A 4 0.35 5.50 -26.02
N GLU A 5 -0.56 5.69 -26.95
CA GLU A 5 -1.95 6.04 -26.66
C GLU A 5 -2.75 4.82 -26.17
N GLU A 6 -2.51 3.68 -26.80
CA GLU A 6 -3.22 2.44 -26.54
C GLU A 6 -2.80 1.87 -25.17
N ARG A 7 -3.80 1.48 -24.38
CA ARG A 7 -3.64 1.03 -22.99
C ARG A 7 -2.82 -0.25 -22.88
N GLU A 8 -2.89 -1.11 -23.87
CA GLU A 8 -2.20 -2.40 -23.95
C GLU A 8 -0.67 -2.24 -23.89
N PHE A 9 -0.13 -1.15 -24.42
CA PHE A 9 1.31 -0.87 -24.28
C PHE A 9 1.71 -0.54 -22.85
N GLN A 10 0.80 0.03 -22.06
CA GLN A 10 1.08 0.29 -20.64
C GLN A 10 1.09 -1.02 -19.88
N TYR A 11 0.13 -1.93 -20.11
CA TYR A 11 0.14 -3.27 -19.51
C TYR A 11 1.41 -4.04 -19.86
N ALA A 12 1.79 -4.08 -21.14
CA ALA A 12 3.05 -4.69 -21.56
C ALA A 12 4.28 -4.05 -20.89
N GLY A 13 4.23 -2.74 -20.63
CA GLY A 13 5.28 -2.03 -19.89
C GLY A 13 5.36 -2.44 -18.43
N VAL A 14 4.22 -2.59 -17.75
CA VAL A 14 4.14 -3.07 -16.37
C VAL A 14 4.61 -4.52 -16.28
N ASP A 15 4.13 -5.42 -17.16
CA ASP A 15 4.53 -6.82 -17.19
C ASP A 15 6.04 -6.98 -17.40
N TYR A 16 6.62 -6.17 -18.30
CA TYR A 16 8.05 -6.14 -18.51
C TYR A 16 8.82 -5.71 -17.25
N LEU A 17 8.37 -4.65 -16.58
CA LEU A 17 9.01 -4.17 -15.35
C LEU A 17 8.92 -5.20 -14.21
N LEU A 18 7.79 -5.89 -14.08
CA LEU A 18 7.62 -6.99 -13.14
C LEU A 18 8.57 -8.16 -13.47
N ALA A 19 8.74 -8.50 -14.75
CA ALA A 19 9.64 -9.57 -15.16
C ALA A 19 11.12 -9.28 -14.85
N ILE A 20 11.52 -8.02 -14.87
CA ILE A 20 12.91 -7.59 -14.60
C ILE A 20 13.11 -6.95 -13.22
N GLN A 21 12.10 -6.99 -12.32
CA GLN A 21 12.10 -6.22 -11.07
C GLN A 21 13.34 -6.48 -10.20
N ASP A 22 13.89 -7.69 -10.25
CA ASP A 22 15.08 -8.06 -9.48
C ASP A 22 16.37 -7.40 -9.99
N CYS A 23 16.35 -6.90 -11.24
CA CYS A 23 17.47 -6.15 -11.83
C CYS A 23 17.36 -4.64 -11.60
N LEU A 24 16.21 -4.15 -11.10
CA LEU A 24 16.01 -2.72 -10.87
C LEU A 24 16.69 -2.28 -9.58
N VAL A 25 17.20 -1.04 -9.59
CA VAL A 25 17.99 -0.44 -8.51
C VAL A 25 17.40 0.92 -8.10
N PRO A 26 17.81 1.54 -6.98
CA PRO A 26 17.26 2.82 -6.51
C PRO A 26 17.21 3.92 -7.56
N GLU A 27 18.18 3.97 -8.46
CA GLU A 27 18.27 4.95 -9.55
C GLU A 27 17.11 4.86 -10.55
N ASN A 28 16.35 3.76 -10.53
CA ASN A 28 15.17 3.59 -11.36
C ASN A 28 13.90 4.23 -10.74
N LEU A 29 13.87 4.52 -9.42
CA LEU A 29 12.71 5.09 -8.74
C LEU A 29 12.19 6.39 -9.36
N PRO A 30 13.02 7.37 -9.76
CA PRO A 30 12.54 8.57 -10.43
C PRO A 30 11.81 8.27 -11.74
N LYS A 31 12.23 7.23 -12.46
CA LYS A 31 11.57 6.81 -13.70
C LYS A 31 10.25 6.09 -13.43
N LEU A 32 10.21 5.24 -12.40
CA LEU A 32 8.98 4.59 -11.95
C LEU A 32 7.96 5.64 -11.48
N LYS A 33 8.38 6.68 -10.74
CA LYS A 33 7.52 7.83 -10.38
C LYS A 33 6.84 8.43 -11.62
N GLN A 34 7.61 8.68 -12.69
CA GLN A 34 7.04 9.19 -13.96
C GLN A 34 6.01 8.22 -14.56
N TYR A 35 6.24 6.91 -14.51
CA TYR A 35 5.30 5.91 -15.04
C TYR A 35 4.02 5.84 -14.20
N ILE A 36 4.13 5.89 -12.87
CA ILE A 36 2.99 5.95 -11.95
C ILE A 36 2.11 7.16 -12.27
N GLN A 37 2.69 8.30 -12.62
CA GLN A 37 2.01 9.56 -12.93
C GLN A 37 1.58 9.69 -14.40
N THR A 38 1.86 8.69 -15.24
CA THR A 38 1.54 8.74 -16.67
C THR A 38 0.30 7.91 -16.98
N LYS A 39 -0.80 8.55 -17.40
CA LYS A 39 -2.09 7.89 -17.72
C LYS A 39 -2.56 6.96 -16.59
N SER A 40 -2.40 7.44 -15.38
CA SER A 40 -2.59 6.67 -14.15
C SER A 40 -4.00 6.13 -13.99
N TRP A 41 -4.11 4.85 -13.70
CA TRP A 41 -5.31 4.16 -13.27
C TRP A 41 -4.92 2.93 -12.45
N TRP A 42 -5.80 2.46 -11.61
CA TRP A 42 -5.50 1.35 -10.68
C TRP A 42 -4.93 0.11 -11.35
N ASP A 43 -5.37 -0.21 -12.58
CA ASP A 43 -4.98 -1.42 -13.32
C ASP A 43 -3.49 -1.46 -13.75
N THR A 44 -2.83 -0.31 -13.85
CA THR A 44 -1.40 -0.21 -14.13
C THR A 44 -0.59 0.16 -12.89
N VAL A 45 -1.17 1.00 -12.02
CA VAL A 45 -0.50 1.45 -10.78
C VAL A 45 -0.29 0.29 -9.81
N ASP A 46 -1.29 -0.61 -9.67
CA ASP A 46 -1.23 -1.77 -8.78
C ASP A 46 -0.20 -2.85 -9.22
N GLY A 47 0.30 -2.78 -10.47
CA GLY A 47 1.45 -3.58 -10.88
C GLY A 47 2.78 -2.89 -10.59
N LEU A 48 2.81 -1.54 -10.62
CA LEU A 48 4.01 -0.76 -10.33
C LEU A 48 4.34 -0.72 -8.83
N ASP A 49 3.36 -0.88 -7.94
CA ASP A 49 3.58 -0.96 -6.50
C ASP A 49 4.48 -2.15 -6.14
N GLY A 50 4.26 -3.33 -6.75
CA GLY A 50 5.11 -4.50 -6.57
C GLY A 50 6.54 -4.27 -7.06
N VAL A 51 6.71 -3.57 -8.20
CA VAL A 51 8.05 -3.22 -8.74
C VAL A 51 8.79 -2.29 -7.78
N VAL A 52 8.12 -1.26 -7.28
CA VAL A 52 8.68 -0.33 -6.27
C VAL A 52 9.00 -1.08 -4.97
N GLY A 53 8.08 -1.93 -4.53
CA GLY A 53 8.26 -2.77 -3.35
C GLY A 53 9.49 -3.66 -3.44
N SER A 54 9.73 -4.31 -4.60
CA SER A 54 10.93 -5.14 -4.84
C SER A 54 12.23 -4.33 -4.65
N ILE A 55 12.28 -3.08 -5.13
CA ILE A 55 13.45 -2.21 -4.92
C ILE A 55 13.61 -1.89 -3.43
N VAL A 56 12.56 -1.40 -2.78
CA VAL A 56 12.62 -0.96 -1.37
C VAL A 56 12.93 -2.12 -0.42
N GLN A 57 12.48 -3.33 -0.73
CA GLN A 57 12.82 -4.52 0.06
C GLN A 57 14.31 -4.86 -0.01
N ARG A 58 14.95 -4.71 -1.18
CA ARG A 58 16.39 -4.96 -1.37
C ARG A 58 17.26 -3.79 -0.95
N TYR A 59 16.74 -2.58 -1.00
CA TYR A 59 17.44 -1.32 -0.71
C TYR A 59 16.64 -0.50 0.31
N PRO A 60 16.70 -0.86 1.61
CA PRO A 60 15.93 -0.21 2.68
C PRO A 60 16.20 1.29 2.84
N GLU A 61 17.32 1.79 2.36
CA GLU A 61 17.67 3.21 2.32
C GLU A 61 16.72 4.03 1.45
N CYS A 62 15.89 3.38 0.60
CA CYS A 62 14.85 4.03 -0.21
C CYS A 62 13.55 4.32 0.56
N LYS A 63 13.39 3.85 1.80
CA LYS A 63 12.17 4.08 2.61
C LYS A 63 11.77 5.55 2.74
N PRO A 64 12.70 6.52 2.89
CA PRO A 64 12.35 7.94 2.93
C PRO A 64 11.60 8.43 1.68
N ILE A 65 11.86 7.83 0.50
CA ILE A 65 11.15 8.15 -0.74
C ILE A 65 9.67 7.76 -0.64
N LEU A 66 9.38 6.62 -0.01
CA LEU A 66 7.99 6.16 0.19
C LEU A 66 7.24 7.04 1.21
N LEU A 67 7.93 7.55 2.23
CA LEU A 67 7.36 8.53 3.14
C LEU A 67 7.05 9.86 2.42
N GLU A 68 7.95 10.34 1.55
CA GLU A 68 7.67 11.50 0.68
C GLU A 68 6.45 11.23 -0.21
N TRP A 69 6.37 10.07 -0.85
CA TRP A 69 5.24 9.74 -1.73
C TRP A 69 3.94 9.59 -0.95
N SER A 70 3.98 9.18 0.30
CA SER A 70 2.78 9.00 1.14
C SER A 70 2.03 10.30 1.44
N VAL A 71 2.69 11.45 1.30
CA VAL A 71 2.12 12.80 1.49
C VAL A 71 2.04 13.62 0.20
N ALA A 72 2.33 13.01 -0.96
CA ALA A 72 2.28 13.69 -2.25
C ALA A 72 0.84 14.14 -2.61
N ASP A 73 0.71 15.20 -3.41
CA ASP A 73 -0.59 15.63 -3.93
C ASP A 73 -1.21 14.59 -4.87
N ASP A 74 -0.37 13.85 -5.58
CA ASP A 74 -0.79 12.78 -6.50
C ASP A 74 -1.25 11.53 -5.74
N ILE A 75 -2.54 11.21 -5.88
CA ILE A 75 -3.15 10.06 -5.19
C ILE A 75 -2.54 8.71 -5.59
N TRP A 76 -1.99 8.60 -6.81
CA TRP A 76 -1.40 7.36 -7.29
C TRP A 76 -0.03 7.09 -6.68
N LEU A 77 0.76 8.14 -6.44
CA LEU A 77 1.99 8.01 -5.65
C LEU A 77 1.70 7.60 -4.21
N ARG A 78 0.68 8.22 -3.59
CA ARG A 78 0.24 7.85 -2.24
C ARG A 78 -0.24 6.40 -2.19
N ARG A 79 -1.01 5.96 -3.22
CA ARG A 79 -1.47 4.59 -3.33
C ARG A 79 -0.30 3.60 -3.41
N VAL A 80 0.69 3.86 -4.27
CA VAL A 80 1.90 3.02 -4.36
C VAL A 80 2.65 2.99 -3.02
N ALA A 81 2.77 4.14 -2.34
CA ALA A 81 3.40 4.17 -1.02
C ALA A 81 2.67 3.27 0.00
N ILE A 82 1.33 3.21 -0.03
CA ILE A 82 0.53 2.36 0.86
C ILE A 82 0.69 0.88 0.48
N ASP A 83 0.64 0.55 -0.81
CA ASP A 83 0.52 -0.83 -1.31
C ASP A 83 1.87 -1.51 -1.60
N HIS A 84 3.02 -0.78 -1.58
CA HIS A 84 4.34 -1.31 -1.97
C HIS A 84 4.81 -2.54 -1.16
N GLN A 85 4.26 -2.78 0.02
CA GLN A 85 4.58 -3.93 0.86
C GLN A 85 3.59 -5.11 0.71
N LEU A 86 2.64 -5.05 -0.22
CA LEU A 86 1.75 -6.17 -0.48
C LEU A 86 2.54 -7.44 -0.77
N GLY A 87 2.19 -8.54 -0.11
CA GLY A 87 2.86 -9.82 -0.24
C GLY A 87 4.19 -9.98 0.52
N PHE A 88 4.66 -8.98 1.26
CA PHE A 88 5.92 -9.09 2.04
C PHE A 88 5.81 -10.05 3.23
N LYS A 89 4.59 -10.32 3.71
CA LYS A 89 4.34 -11.26 4.81
C LYS A 89 5.15 -10.88 6.05
N SER A 90 6.00 -11.82 6.52
CA SER A 90 6.85 -11.61 7.70
C SER A 90 7.97 -10.56 7.51
N LYS A 91 8.23 -10.15 6.26
CA LYS A 91 9.21 -9.09 5.95
C LYS A 91 8.59 -7.69 5.94
N THR A 92 7.28 -7.57 6.18
CA THR A 92 6.61 -6.26 6.26
C THR A 92 7.23 -5.40 7.36
N ASP A 93 7.68 -4.21 7.00
CA ASP A 93 8.10 -3.18 7.95
C ASP A 93 6.85 -2.50 8.53
N THR A 94 6.48 -2.91 9.72
CA THR A 94 5.27 -2.43 10.39
C THR A 94 5.37 -0.97 10.83
N VAL A 95 6.57 -0.47 11.09
CA VAL A 95 6.78 0.94 11.45
C VAL A 95 6.54 1.83 10.24
N LEU A 96 7.14 1.46 9.11
CA LEU A 96 6.93 2.18 7.85
C LEU A 96 5.46 2.10 7.39
N LEU A 97 4.84 0.93 7.47
CA LEU A 97 3.44 0.72 7.11
C LEU A 97 2.51 1.61 7.96
N GLU A 98 2.72 1.62 9.28
CA GLU A 98 1.94 2.45 10.21
C GLU A 98 2.07 3.94 9.86
N GLU A 99 3.29 4.43 9.66
CA GLU A 99 3.54 5.83 9.36
C GLU A 99 2.89 6.26 8.03
N ILE A 100 3.04 5.46 6.97
CA ILE A 100 2.42 5.72 5.68
C ILE A 100 0.90 5.73 5.78
N ILE A 101 0.29 4.79 6.51
CA ILE A 101 -1.17 4.78 6.69
C ILE A 101 -1.60 6.00 7.51
N LYS A 102 -0.88 6.36 8.57
CA LYS A 102 -1.18 7.57 9.39
C LYS A 102 -1.18 8.85 8.56
N ASN A 103 -0.25 8.99 7.62
CA ASN A 103 -0.21 10.11 6.68
C ASN A 103 -1.46 10.18 5.75
N ASN A 104 -2.23 9.09 5.70
CA ASN A 104 -3.38 8.92 4.83
C ASN A 104 -4.71 8.66 5.57
N LEU A 105 -4.77 8.96 6.87
CA LEU A 105 -6.01 8.91 7.64
C LEU A 105 -6.95 10.07 7.30
N ASN A 106 -8.21 9.97 7.71
CA ASN A 106 -9.25 10.99 7.49
C ASN A 106 -9.49 11.33 6.01
N GLN A 107 -9.21 10.40 5.11
CA GLN A 107 -9.37 10.57 3.67
C GLN A 107 -10.80 10.28 3.21
N LYS A 108 -11.25 11.05 2.19
CA LYS A 108 -12.48 10.77 1.44
C LYS A 108 -12.19 10.06 0.12
N GLU A 109 -10.93 10.05 -0.32
CA GLU A 109 -10.53 9.47 -1.59
C GLU A 109 -10.69 7.94 -1.60
N PHE A 110 -11.48 7.44 -2.54
CA PHE A 110 -11.82 6.02 -2.63
C PHE A 110 -10.59 5.14 -2.81
N PHE A 111 -9.69 5.51 -3.73
CA PHE A 111 -8.52 4.69 -4.06
C PHE A 111 -7.51 4.62 -2.92
N ILE A 112 -7.39 5.68 -2.12
CA ILE A 112 -6.55 5.69 -0.93
C ILE A 112 -7.15 4.81 0.17
N ASN A 113 -8.43 4.98 0.46
CA ASN A 113 -9.13 4.17 1.45
C ASN A 113 -9.14 2.68 1.08
N LYS A 114 -9.21 2.36 -0.21
CA LYS A 114 -9.14 0.99 -0.72
C LYS A 114 -7.74 0.40 -0.55
N ALA A 115 -6.69 1.16 -0.86
CA ALA A 115 -5.29 0.77 -0.65
C ALA A 115 -5.02 0.46 0.83
N ILE A 116 -5.40 1.35 1.76
CA ILE A 116 -5.27 1.12 3.20
C ILE A 116 -5.94 -0.20 3.60
N GLY A 117 -7.17 -0.42 3.14
CA GLY A 117 -7.91 -1.64 3.43
C GLY A 117 -7.22 -2.90 2.88
N TRP A 118 -6.63 -2.83 1.68
CA TRP A 118 -5.94 -3.96 1.07
C TRP A 118 -4.61 -4.27 1.75
N SER A 119 -3.85 -3.26 2.06
CA SER A 119 -2.58 -3.41 2.78
C SER A 119 -2.80 -4.04 4.16
N LEU A 120 -3.77 -3.54 4.94
CA LEU A 120 -4.15 -4.13 6.22
C LEU A 120 -4.67 -5.57 6.06
N ARG A 121 -5.52 -5.84 5.06
CA ARG A 121 -6.04 -7.18 4.78
C ARG A 121 -4.93 -8.16 4.43
N ASP A 122 -3.98 -7.76 3.59
CA ASP A 122 -2.88 -8.63 3.21
C ASP A 122 -2.01 -8.96 4.42
N PHE A 123 -1.62 -7.95 5.18
CA PHE A 123 -0.80 -8.14 6.37
C PHE A 123 -1.51 -8.90 7.49
N SER A 124 -2.85 -8.82 7.59
CA SER A 124 -3.64 -9.57 8.58
C SER A 124 -3.54 -11.09 8.42
N LYS A 125 -3.19 -11.60 7.25
CA LYS A 125 -2.92 -13.02 7.01
C LYS A 125 -1.62 -13.47 7.69
N THR A 126 -0.73 -12.54 7.99
CA THR A 126 0.57 -12.81 8.63
C THR A 126 0.57 -12.40 10.10
N ASN A 127 0.02 -11.24 10.43
CA ASN A 127 -0.04 -10.71 11.79
C ASN A 127 -1.43 -10.10 12.09
N PRO A 128 -2.45 -10.92 12.33
CA PRO A 128 -3.81 -10.46 12.59
C PRO A 128 -3.94 -9.63 13.88
N ASP A 129 -3.08 -9.89 14.87
CA ASP A 129 -3.14 -9.18 16.15
C ASP A 129 -2.66 -7.73 16.01
N TRP A 130 -1.59 -7.50 15.24
CA TRP A 130 -1.12 -6.16 14.93
C TRP A 130 -2.19 -5.37 14.17
N VAL A 131 -2.79 -5.98 13.13
CA VAL A 131 -3.84 -5.31 12.33
C VAL A 131 -5.07 -5.01 13.18
N ARG A 132 -5.47 -5.90 14.07
CA ARG A 132 -6.58 -5.68 15.01
C ARG A 132 -6.30 -4.50 15.93
N ALA A 133 -5.10 -4.45 16.51
CA ALA A 133 -4.67 -3.35 17.38
C ALA A 133 -4.64 -2.02 16.64
N PHE A 134 -4.07 -2.00 15.42
CA PHE A 134 -4.01 -0.83 14.57
C PHE A 134 -5.41 -0.28 14.23
N ILE A 135 -6.32 -1.15 13.74
CA ILE A 135 -7.70 -0.75 13.41
C ILE A 135 -8.42 -0.23 14.66
N SER A 136 -8.23 -0.88 15.83
CA SER A 136 -8.85 -0.44 17.09
C SER A 136 -8.36 0.92 17.53
N ALA A 137 -7.06 1.19 17.40
CA ALA A 137 -6.44 2.46 17.77
C ALA A 137 -6.86 3.63 16.86
N HIS A 138 -7.15 3.35 15.58
CA HIS A 138 -7.43 4.37 14.56
C HIS A 138 -8.85 4.27 13.99
N LYS A 139 -9.78 3.64 14.70
CA LYS A 139 -11.14 3.37 14.18
C LYS A 139 -11.93 4.62 13.81
N ASP A 140 -11.68 5.74 14.48
CA ASP A 140 -12.38 6.99 14.27
C ASP A 140 -11.80 7.81 13.08
N ASP A 141 -10.56 7.51 12.69
CA ASP A 141 -9.82 8.17 11.61
C ASP A 141 -9.80 7.33 10.32
N LEU A 142 -10.00 6.02 10.43
CA LEU A 142 -10.11 5.11 9.29
C LEU A 142 -11.49 5.18 8.65
N SER A 143 -11.54 5.13 7.32
CA SER A 143 -12.82 5.01 6.62
C SER A 143 -13.48 3.65 6.90
N SER A 144 -14.82 3.62 6.82
CA SER A 144 -15.59 2.36 6.93
C SER A 144 -15.17 1.34 5.87
N LEU A 145 -14.73 1.79 4.69
CA LEU A 145 -14.18 0.94 3.63
C LEU A 145 -12.87 0.28 4.06
N SER A 146 -11.93 1.07 4.60
CA SER A 146 -10.63 0.57 5.08
C SER A 146 -10.80 -0.44 6.22
N ILE A 147 -11.67 -0.15 7.18
CA ILE A 147 -11.98 -1.06 8.29
C ILE A 147 -12.58 -2.37 7.77
N ARG A 148 -13.60 -2.30 6.90
CA ARG A 148 -14.26 -3.48 6.34
C ARG A 148 -13.30 -4.38 5.57
N GLU A 149 -12.44 -3.79 4.72
CA GLU A 149 -11.47 -4.56 3.95
C GLU A 149 -10.36 -5.14 4.84
N GLY A 150 -9.78 -4.32 5.72
CA GLY A 150 -8.68 -4.72 6.61
C GLY A 150 -9.08 -5.79 7.64
N SER A 151 -10.35 -5.83 8.05
CA SER A 151 -10.85 -6.76 9.06
C SER A 151 -11.18 -8.15 8.53
N LYS A 152 -11.08 -8.42 7.22
CA LYS A 152 -11.55 -9.70 6.62
C LYS A 152 -10.92 -10.96 7.23
N TYR A 153 -9.69 -10.89 7.72
CA TYR A 153 -8.97 -12.04 8.26
C TYR A 153 -8.53 -11.88 9.73
N VAL A 154 -8.95 -10.80 10.40
CA VAL A 154 -8.60 -10.59 11.84
C VAL A 154 -9.50 -11.32 12.83
N GLY A 155 -10.43 -12.17 12.34
CA GLY A 155 -11.46 -12.84 13.15
C GLY A 155 -12.56 -11.88 13.61
N SER A 156 -13.70 -12.42 14.05
CA SER A 156 -14.78 -11.59 14.59
C SER A 156 -14.25 -10.77 15.75
N PHE A 157 -14.53 -9.47 15.78
CA PHE A 157 -14.48 -8.64 16.97
C PHE A 157 -15.48 -9.24 17.98
N ARG A 158 -15.13 -10.33 18.63
CA ARG A 158 -15.82 -10.72 19.88
C ARG A 158 -15.40 -9.67 20.89
N LEU A 159 -16.31 -8.71 21.09
CA LEU A 159 -16.28 -7.75 22.18
C LEU A 159 -15.72 -8.43 23.45
N LEU A 160 -14.50 -8.05 23.84
CA LEU A 160 -14.07 -8.14 25.24
C LEU A 160 -14.79 -7.03 26.04
N TYR A 161 -16.13 -7.03 26.00
CA TYR A 161 -16.98 -6.41 26.98
C TYR A 161 -17.41 -7.49 27.99
N LEU A 162 -16.46 -8.01 28.74
CA LEU A 162 -16.73 -8.73 29.98
C LEU A 162 -15.67 -8.32 30.98
N GLY A 163 -15.98 -7.34 31.78
CA GLY A 163 -15.17 -7.03 32.94
C GLY A 163 -15.31 -5.62 33.50
N ARG A 164 -16.55 -5.15 33.71
CA ARG A 164 -16.85 -4.18 34.76
C ARG A 164 -18.31 -4.32 35.18
N LEU A 165 -18.57 -5.36 35.96
CA LEU A 165 -19.65 -5.43 36.90
C LEU A 165 -19.11 -6.27 38.06
N ILE A 166 -18.54 -5.62 39.03
CA ILE A 166 -18.70 -5.77 40.50
C ILE A 166 -17.92 -4.59 41.10
#